data_8233ed3b842414d7fa300e38709f7ba8
#
_entry.id   8233ed3b842414d7fa300e38709f7ba8
#
_cell.length_a   1.000
_cell.length_b   1.000
_cell.length_c   1.000
_cell.angle_alpha   90.00
_cell.angle_beta   90.00
_cell.angle_gamma   90.00
#
_symmetry.space_group_name_H-M   'P 1'
#
loop_
_entity.id
_entity.type
_entity.pdbx_description
1 polymer ?
#
loop_
_entity_poly.entity_id
_entity_poly.type
_entity_poly.pdbx_seq_one_letter_code
_entity_poly.pdbx_strand_id
1 'polypeptide(L)'
;MLIKYHLLLYFLFFIKCYPQTAILDLALKHPDPAIQEVLRNKEKHEIQILLTKIKRTPSEEILFEEEDYQIDERRYFYPASTVKLPIAVLALQKLNILKSKGVIITGDTPFFISTKEGDTIIQRDTTHNKGKLTLHHLIKKIFLVSDNDAYNYLFDFLGRDYINMELTKRGLNHTQVYHKFLFGADNVNTWEYTFLDKDQNVLYHQSSLHAELELKPNKLKGVLKGKGYNSLDVLVNKPMIFEQKNRISIRNLQGILQRIIFPDIFSNQEQFDLTDEDYKFLRKWMSRTTLESNNPNY
;
A
#
# COMPACT_ATOMS: atom_id res chain seq x y z
N MET A 1 -30.32 53.50 -52.77
CA MET A 1 -30.00 52.93 -51.46
C MET A 1 -29.60 51.45 -51.66
N LEU A 2 -28.29 51.19 -51.83
CA LEU A 2 -27.77 49.87 -52.16
C LEU A 2 -27.36 49.16 -50.84
N ILE A 3 -28.03 48.09 -50.51
CA ILE A 3 -27.68 47.24 -49.38
C ILE A 3 -26.60 46.22 -49.86
N LYS A 4 -25.37 46.38 -49.35
CA LYS A 4 -24.30 45.43 -49.58
C LYS A 4 -24.46 44.28 -48.62
N TYR A 5 -24.76 43.09 -49.11
CA TYR A 5 -24.68 41.85 -48.37
C TYR A 5 -23.21 41.39 -48.26
N HIS A 6 -22.65 41.37 -47.06
CA HIS A 6 -21.37 40.72 -46.78
C HIS A 6 -21.65 39.24 -46.49
N LEU A 7 -21.26 38.37 -47.37
CA LEU A 7 -21.29 36.92 -47.17
C LEU A 7 -20.07 36.53 -46.35
N LEU A 8 -20.28 36.21 -45.07
CA LEU A 8 -19.24 35.73 -44.19
C LEU A 8 -19.07 34.22 -44.39
N LEU A 9 -18.00 33.83 -45.09
CA LEU A 9 -17.65 32.42 -45.33
C LEU A 9 -16.99 31.87 -44.05
N TYR A 10 -17.73 31.07 -43.27
CA TYR A 10 -17.16 30.31 -42.17
C TYR A 10 -16.42 29.07 -42.71
N PHE A 11 -15.09 29.11 -42.72
CA PHE A 11 -14.27 27.93 -42.94
C PHE A 11 -14.29 27.05 -41.67
N LEU A 12 -15.14 26.04 -41.64
CA LEU A 12 -15.08 24.98 -40.63
C LEU A 12 -13.87 24.09 -40.90
N PHE A 13 -12.78 24.34 -40.15
CA PHE A 13 -11.68 23.41 -40.09
C PHE A 13 -12.14 22.18 -39.32
N PHE A 14 -12.51 21.12 -40.00
CA PHE A 14 -12.63 19.78 -39.42
C PHE A 14 -11.23 19.28 -39.13
N ILE A 15 -10.75 19.51 -37.89
CA ILE A 15 -9.58 18.80 -37.36
C ILE A 15 -10.01 17.33 -37.25
N LYS A 16 -9.54 16.48 -38.15
CA LYS A 16 -9.65 15.04 -38.04
C LYS A 16 -8.83 14.63 -36.80
N CYS A 17 -9.47 14.57 -35.63
CA CYS A 17 -8.90 13.97 -34.47
C CYS A 17 -8.88 12.44 -34.70
N TYR A 18 -7.75 11.93 -35.18
CA TYR A 18 -7.55 10.47 -35.19
C TYR A 18 -7.50 10.02 -33.75
N PRO A 19 -8.35 9.07 -33.32
CA PRO A 19 -8.24 8.53 -31.96
C PRO A 19 -6.85 7.93 -31.83
N GLN A 20 -6.04 8.48 -30.95
CA GLN A 20 -4.74 7.90 -30.61
C GLN A 20 -5.01 6.53 -30.01
N THR A 21 -4.52 5.47 -30.65
CA THR A 21 -4.68 4.10 -30.12
C THR A 21 -4.09 4.05 -28.71
N ALA A 22 -4.88 3.57 -27.76
CA ALA A 22 -4.45 3.44 -26.38
C ALA A 22 -3.20 2.54 -26.28
N ILE A 23 -2.23 2.92 -25.46
CA ILE A 23 -0.98 2.17 -25.30
C ILE A 23 -1.27 0.76 -24.79
N LEU A 24 -2.23 0.65 -23.86
CA LEU A 24 -2.64 -0.65 -23.31
C LEU A 24 -3.24 -1.54 -24.41
N ASP A 25 -4.05 -1.00 -25.30
CA ASP A 25 -4.61 -1.76 -26.44
C ASP A 25 -3.51 -2.30 -27.37
N LEU A 26 -2.45 -1.54 -27.61
CA LEU A 26 -1.30 -2.01 -28.39
C LEU A 26 -0.57 -3.14 -27.65
N ALA A 27 -0.35 -2.99 -26.36
CA ALA A 27 0.28 -4.02 -25.54
C ALA A 27 -0.52 -5.33 -25.51
N LEU A 28 -1.85 -5.25 -25.38
CA LEU A 28 -2.75 -6.41 -25.39
C LEU A 28 -2.81 -7.12 -26.76
N LYS A 29 -2.49 -6.43 -27.84
CA LYS A 29 -2.40 -6.98 -29.21
C LYS A 29 -1.00 -7.49 -29.57
N HIS A 30 -0.03 -7.42 -28.63
CA HIS A 30 1.33 -7.89 -28.88
C HIS A 30 1.34 -9.36 -29.32
N PRO A 31 2.06 -9.74 -30.41
CA PRO A 31 1.96 -11.06 -31.00
C PRO A 31 2.69 -12.18 -30.21
N ASP A 32 3.36 -11.85 -29.11
CA ASP A 32 4.05 -12.84 -28.28
C ASP A 32 3.08 -13.96 -27.83
N PRO A 33 3.39 -15.25 -28.13
CA PRO A 33 2.52 -16.37 -27.80
C PRO A 33 2.22 -16.48 -26.30
N ALA A 34 3.17 -16.13 -25.41
CA ALA A 34 2.99 -16.21 -23.96
C ALA A 34 1.97 -15.15 -23.49
N ILE A 35 2.05 -13.92 -24.03
CA ILE A 35 1.07 -12.86 -23.76
C ILE A 35 -0.31 -13.30 -24.23
N GLN A 36 -0.42 -13.79 -25.45
CA GLN A 36 -1.69 -14.21 -26.04
C GLN A 36 -2.29 -15.43 -25.31
N GLU A 37 -1.47 -16.36 -24.81
CA GLU A 37 -1.93 -17.48 -23.97
C GLU A 37 -2.53 -17.00 -22.65
N VAL A 38 -1.87 -16.08 -21.97
CA VAL A 38 -2.36 -15.46 -20.73
C VAL A 38 -3.68 -14.72 -20.98
N LEU A 39 -3.78 -13.95 -22.07
CA LEU A 39 -4.99 -13.20 -22.42
C LEU A 39 -6.17 -14.12 -22.83
N ARG A 40 -5.91 -15.23 -23.53
CA ARG A 40 -6.95 -16.23 -23.82
C ARG A 40 -7.52 -16.85 -22.56
N ASN A 41 -6.70 -17.00 -21.52
CA ASN A 41 -7.08 -17.56 -20.22
C ASN A 41 -7.31 -16.49 -19.13
N LYS A 42 -7.63 -15.26 -19.52
CA LYS A 42 -7.72 -14.08 -18.64
C LYS A 42 -8.62 -14.27 -17.42
N GLU A 43 -9.73 -14.98 -17.56
CA GLU A 43 -10.65 -15.27 -16.44
C GLU A 43 -10.02 -16.25 -15.43
N LYS A 44 -9.30 -17.26 -15.93
CA LYS A 44 -8.59 -18.23 -15.07
C LYS A 44 -7.43 -17.58 -14.32
N HIS A 45 -6.74 -16.61 -14.96
CA HIS A 45 -5.63 -15.87 -14.37
C HIS A 45 -6.09 -14.66 -13.57
N GLU A 46 -7.39 -14.32 -13.57
CA GLU A 46 -7.98 -13.17 -12.89
C GLU A 46 -7.24 -11.85 -13.20
N ILE A 47 -6.91 -11.64 -14.47
CA ILE A 47 -6.08 -10.50 -14.91
C ILE A 47 -6.85 -9.20 -14.74
N GLN A 48 -6.19 -8.24 -14.09
CA GLN A 48 -6.59 -6.84 -14.05
C GLN A 48 -5.35 -5.98 -14.32
N ILE A 49 -5.46 -5.01 -15.21
CA ILE A 49 -4.36 -4.10 -15.55
C ILE A 49 -4.86 -2.67 -15.41
N LEU A 50 -4.08 -1.84 -14.74
CA LEU A 50 -4.25 -0.40 -14.65
C LEU A 50 -2.95 0.26 -15.09
N LEU A 51 -3.01 1.02 -16.19
CA LEU A 51 -1.90 1.80 -16.71
C LEU A 51 -2.19 3.28 -16.48
N THR A 52 -1.31 3.97 -15.78
CA THR A 52 -1.39 5.43 -15.62
C THR A 52 -0.23 6.09 -16.35
N LYS A 53 -0.56 6.92 -17.32
CA LYS A 53 0.38 7.83 -17.97
C LYS A 53 0.47 9.12 -17.16
N ILE A 54 1.68 9.50 -16.82
CA ILE A 54 1.95 10.75 -16.11
C ILE A 54 2.35 11.79 -17.15
N LYS A 55 1.56 12.84 -17.27
CA LYS A 55 1.84 13.98 -18.14
C LYS A 55 2.18 15.21 -17.33
N ARG A 56 3.09 16.03 -17.86
CA ARG A 56 3.34 17.39 -17.37
C ARG A 56 2.80 18.38 -18.35
N THR A 57 2.00 19.32 -17.89
CA THR A 57 1.55 20.45 -18.71
C THR A 57 2.70 21.46 -18.88
N PRO A 58 2.59 22.42 -19.82
CA PRO A 58 3.55 23.54 -19.89
C PRO A 58 3.64 24.39 -18.61
N SER A 59 2.60 24.35 -17.76
CA SER A 59 2.57 24.98 -16.43
C SER A 59 3.10 24.06 -15.30
N GLU A 60 3.80 22.96 -15.65
CA GLU A 60 4.36 21.96 -14.71
C GLU A 60 3.31 21.18 -13.89
N GLU A 61 2.02 21.30 -14.20
CA GLU A 61 0.98 20.51 -13.53
C GLU A 61 1.07 19.03 -13.91
N ILE A 62 0.87 18.16 -12.95
CA ILE A 62 0.83 16.71 -13.15
C ILE A 62 -0.60 16.28 -13.48
N LEU A 63 -0.76 15.59 -14.61
CA LEU A 63 -2.01 14.99 -15.02
C LEU A 63 -1.85 13.48 -15.13
N PHE A 64 -2.85 12.75 -14.63
CA PHE A 64 -2.94 11.28 -14.77
C PHE A 64 -3.95 10.93 -15.87
N GLU A 65 -3.49 10.17 -16.86
CA GLU A 65 -4.39 9.53 -17.85
C GLU A 65 -4.37 8.03 -17.60
N GLU A 66 -5.52 7.46 -17.29
CA GLU A 66 -5.65 6.04 -16.99
C GLU A 66 -6.21 5.27 -18.19
N GLU A 67 -5.61 4.11 -18.44
CA GLU A 67 -6.13 3.06 -19.31
C GLU A 67 -6.27 1.80 -18.44
N ASP A 68 -7.40 1.09 -18.58
CA ASP A 68 -7.62 -0.11 -17.77
C ASP A 68 -8.09 -1.31 -18.61
N TYR A 69 -7.83 -2.51 -18.07
CA TYR A 69 -8.29 -3.76 -18.65
C TYR A 69 -8.84 -4.66 -17.56
N GLN A 70 -10.12 -5.03 -17.68
CA GLN A 70 -10.85 -5.92 -16.80
C GLN A 70 -10.83 -5.55 -15.31
N ILE A 71 -10.69 -4.28 -14.96
CA ILE A 71 -10.78 -3.84 -13.57
C ILE A 71 -12.21 -4.05 -13.08
N ASP A 72 -12.36 -4.83 -12.01
CA ASP A 72 -13.62 -5.05 -11.32
C ASP A 72 -13.40 -5.03 -9.80
N GLU A 73 -13.74 -3.93 -9.14
CA GLU A 73 -13.60 -3.75 -7.70
C GLU A 73 -14.59 -4.62 -6.88
N ARG A 74 -15.58 -5.22 -7.54
CA ARG A 74 -16.49 -6.22 -6.95
C ARG A 74 -15.91 -7.62 -6.96
N ARG A 75 -14.73 -7.83 -7.60
CA ARG A 75 -13.97 -9.08 -7.58
C ARG A 75 -12.93 -9.00 -6.46
N TYR A 76 -12.91 -10.02 -5.62
CA TYR A 76 -11.88 -10.13 -4.58
C TYR A 76 -10.51 -10.41 -5.19
N PHE A 77 -9.54 -9.61 -4.80
CA PHE A 77 -8.12 -9.82 -5.06
C PHE A 77 -7.36 -9.87 -3.75
N TYR A 78 -6.61 -10.96 -3.52
CA TYR A 78 -5.76 -11.07 -2.34
C TYR A 78 -4.46 -10.28 -2.57
N PRO A 79 -4.19 -9.24 -1.78
CA PRO A 79 -3.07 -8.34 -2.03
C PRO A 79 -1.71 -8.95 -1.72
N ALA A 80 -1.68 -10.07 -0.98
CA ALA A 80 -0.44 -10.66 -0.46
C ALA A 80 0.46 -9.56 0.14
N SER A 81 1.74 -9.52 -0.22
CA SER A 81 2.69 -8.56 0.33
C SER A 81 2.50 -7.11 -0.11
N THR A 82 1.66 -6.82 -1.11
CA THR A 82 1.42 -5.42 -1.50
C THR A 82 0.71 -4.62 -0.41
N VAL A 83 0.01 -5.29 0.52
CA VAL A 83 -0.60 -4.65 1.71
C VAL A 83 0.44 -4.04 2.66
N LYS A 84 1.71 -4.38 2.52
CA LYS A 84 2.81 -3.83 3.34
C LYS A 84 3.10 -2.36 3.03
N LEU A 85 2.81 -1.90 1.81
CA LEU A 85 2.99 -0.50 1.42
C LEU A 85 2.19 0.47 2.31
N PRO A 86 0.85 0.35 2.43
CA PRO A 86 0.10 1.24 3.33
C PRO A 86 0.55 1.14 4.79
N ILE A 87 0.98 -0.01 5.28
CA ILE A 87 1.46 -0.17 6.66
C ILE A 87 2.75 0.63 6.90
N ALA A 88 3.69 0.59 5.96
CA ALA A 88 4.92 1.38 6.03
C ALA A 88 4.63 2.89 6.06
N VAL A 89 3.72 3.35 5.21
CA VAL A 89 3.31 4.77 5.15
C VAL A 89 2.62 5.22 6.44
N LEU A 90 1.65 4.43 6.91
CA LEU A 90 0.89 4.77 8.12
C LEU A 90 1.76 4.73 9.39
N ALA A 91 2.83 3.91 9.43
CA ALA A 91 3.77 3.90 10.53
C ALA A 91 4.53 5.24 10.67
N LEU A 92 4.96 5.83 9.55
CA LEU A 92 5.58 7.17 9.53
C LEU A 92 4.55 8.24 9.90
N GLN A 93 3.33 8.17 9.35
CA GLN A 93 2.27 9.09 9.71
C GLN A 93 1.95 9.06 11.22
N LYS A 94 1.82 7.86 11.83
CA LYS A 94 1.58 7.75 13.27
C LYS A 94 2.71 8.34 14.07
N LEU A 95 3.96 8.16 13.63
CA LEU A 95 5.12 8.77 14.26
C LEU A 95 5.02 10.31 14.25
N ASN A 96 4.60 10.91 13.14
CA ASN A 96 4.40 12.36 13.03
C ASN A 96 3.26 12.86 13.94
N ILE A 97 2.17 12.10 14.03
CA ILE A 97 1.07 12.40 14.96
C ILE A 97 1.54 12.32 16.42
N LEU A 98 2.35 11.35 16.79
CA LEU A 98 2.93 11.27 18.13
C LEU A 98 3.85 12.48 18.41
N LYS A 99 4.69 12.82 17.45
CA LYS A 99 5.58 13.99 17.52
C LYS A 99 4.82 15.30 17.68
N SER A 100 3.70 15.50 16.97
CA SER A 100 2.84 16.68 17.13
C SER A 100 2.18 16.77 18.51
N LYS A 101 2.06 15.65 19.23
CA LYS A 101 1.58 15.57 20.61
C LYS A 101 2.70 15.70 21.66
N GLY A 102 3.93 16.06 21.23
CA GLY A 102 5.07 16.27 22.13
C GLY A 102 5.87 15.02 22.44
N VAL A 103 5.60 13.86 21.82
CA VAL A 103 6.39 12.65 22.01
C VAL A 103 7.71 12.79 21.23
N ILE A 104 8.84 12.67 21.94
CA ILE A 104 10.18 12.90 21.37
C ILE A 104 10.78 11.56 20.90
N ILE A 105 10.19 10.99 19.84
CA ILE A 105 10.72 9.79 19.17
C ILE A 105 10.88 10.05 17.67
N THR A 106 11.76 9.30 17.03
CA THR A 106 12.02 9.32 15.60
C THR A 106 11.92 7.91 15.01
N GLY A 107 11.93 7.80 13.69
CA GLY A 107 11.96 6.49 13.02
C GLY A 107 13.18 5.63 13.37
N ASP A 108 14.26 6.25 13.87
CA ASP A 108 15.49 5.56 14.29
C ASP A 108 15.60 5.39 15.81
N THR A 109 14.60 5.84 16.60
CA THR A 109 14.54 5.60 18.04
C THR A 109 14.39 4.10 18.30
N PRO A 110 15.29 3.48 19.08
CA PRO A 110 15.17 2.08 19.45
C PRO A 110 13.94 1.81 20.29
N PHE A 111 13.35 0.64 20.10
CA PHE A 111 12.28 0.16 20.96
C PHE A 111 12.38 -1.35 21.19
N PHE A 112 11.65 -1.86 22.17
CA PHE A 112 11.37 -3.26 22.31
C PHE A 112 9.87 -3.51 22.33
N ILE A 113 9.49 -4.75 22.07
CA ILE A 113 8.10 -5.23 22.07
C ILE A 113 7.95 -6.22 23.23
N SER A 114 6.89 -6.08 23.99
CA SER A 114 6.56 -6.98 25.11
C SER A 114 5.09 -7.39 25.08
N THR A 115 4.78 -8.47 25.77
CA THR A 115 3.40 -8.83 26.11
C THR A 115 2.87 -7.86 27.15
N LYS A 116 1.55 -7.88 27.39
CA LYS A 116 0.89 -7.12 28.44
C LYS A 116 1.37 -7.53 29.85
N GLU A 117 1.81 -8.77 30.01
CA GLU A 117 2.36 -9.32 31.23
C GLU A 117 3.84 -8.91 31.48
N GLY A 118 4.46 -8.26 30.48
CA GLY A 118 5.82 -7.75 30.54
C GLY A 118 6.89 -8.67 29.95
N ASP A 119 6.51 -9.82 29.38
CA ASP A 119 7.47 -10.71 28.73
C ASP A 119 7.96 -10.09 27.41
N THR A 120 9.28 -10.00 27.26
CA THR A 120 9.87 -9.44 26.04
C THR A 120 9.69 -10.39 24.86
N ILE A 121 9.01 -9.91 23.80
CA ILE A 121 8.85 -10.61 22.53
C ILE A 121 10.09 -10.43 21.67
N ILE A 122 10.54 -9.16 21.48
CA ILE A 122 11.73 -8.82 20.73
C ILE A 122 12.26 -7.46 21.16
N GLN A 123 13.58 -7.31 21.23
CA GLN A 123 14.26 -6.03 21.48
C GLN A 123 15.45 -5.75 20.56
N ARG A 124 15.79 -6.70 19.68
CA ARG A 124 16.95 -6.60 18.79
C ARG A 124 16.61 -7.16 17.42
N ASP A 125 17.23 -6.59 16.39
CA ASP A 125 17.18 -7.11 15.03
C ASP A 125 18.62 -7.35 14.55
N THR A 126 18.94 -8.59 14.22
CA THR A 126 20.29 -9.01 13.83
C THR A 126 20.71 -8.49 12.45
N THR A 127 19.75 -8.09 11.62
CA THR A 127 20.02 -7.49 10.30
C THR A 127 20.36 -6.00 10.40
N HIS A 128 20.15 -5.38 11.59
CA HIS A 128 20.57 -4.01 11.86
C HIS A 128 22.05 -3.98 12.32
N ASN A 129 22.88 -3.13 11.72
CA ASN A 129 24.33 -3.05 11.98
C ASN A 129 24.71 -2.82 13.47
N LYS A 130 23.81 -2.26 14.26
CA LYS A 130 23.96 -2.05 15.72
C LYS A 130 22.97 -2.91 16.53
N GLY A 131 22.31 -3.89 15.91
CA GLY A 131 21.33 -4.75 16.55
C GLY A 131 20.08 -4.03 17.08
N LYS A 132 19.78 -2.83 16.59
CA LYS A 132 18.61 -2.06 17.07
C LYS A 132 17.34 -2.44 16.35
N LEU A 133 16.24 -2.51 17.07
CA LEU A 133 14.88 -2.57 16.50
C LEU A 133 14.34 -1.14 16.38
N THR A 134 14.05 -0.66 15.17
CA THR A 134 13.57 0.70 14.91
C THR A 134 12.51 0.70 13.80
N LEU A 135 11.59 1.69 13.78
CA LEU A 135 10.56 1.77 12.75
C LEU A 135 11.14 1.89 11.35
N HIS A 136 12.16 2.74 11.16
CA HIS A 136 12.83 2.88 9.88
C HIS A 136 13.46 1.56 9.41
N HIS A 137 14.06 0.78 10.33
CA HIS A 137 14.65 -0.51 9.97
C HIS A 137 13.59 -1.51 9.52
N LEU A 138 12.46 -1.60 10.23
CA LEU A 138 11.33 -2.47 9.83
C LEU A 138 10.77 -2.08 8.46
N ILE A 139 10.60 -0.78 8.18
CA ILE A 139 10.13 -0.30 6.87
C ILE A 139 11.12 -0.68 5.75
N LYS A 140 12.43 -0.54 5.98
CA LYS A 140 13.46 -0.98 5.03
C LYS A 140 13.36 -2.48 4.73
N LYS A 141 13.18 -3.31 5.75
CA LYS A 141 12.99 -4.77 5.60
C LYS A 141 11.77 -5.11 4.76
N ILE A 142 10.66 -4.39 4.97
CA ILE A 142 9.46 -4.53 4.14
C ILE A 142 9.76 -4.32 2.66
N PHE A 143 10.46 -3.24 2.31
CA PHE A 143 10.71 -2.91 0.90
C PHE A 143 11.80 -3.77 0.26
N LEU A 144 12.84 -4.13 1.00
CA LEU A 144 13.98 -4.86 0.45
C LEU A 144 13.71 -6.36 0.27
N VAL A 145 13.08 -7.01 1.25
CA VAL A 145 12.90 -8.47 1.28
C VAL A 145 11.47 -8.90 1.59
N SER A 146 10.55 -7.95 1.64
CA SER A 146 9.15 -8.26 1.96
C SER A 146 8.98 -9.01 3.28
N ASP A 147 9.73 -8.61 4.31
CA ASP A 147 9.78 -9.26 5.62
C ASP A 147 8.39 -9.29 6.30
N ASN A 148 7.97 -10.47 6.74
CA ASN A 148 6.66 -10.65 7.37
C ASN A 148 6.66 -10.21 8.84
N ASP A 149 7.76 -10.44 9.57
CA ASP A 149 7.84 -10.04 10.98
C ASP A 149 7.88 -8.52 11.08
N ALA A 150 8.64 -7.85 10.20
CA ALA A 150 8.63 -6.40 10.11
C ALA A 150 7.21 -5.84 9.85
N TYR A 151 6.45 -6.47 8.96
CA TYR A 151 5.05 -6.10 8.74
C TYR A 151 4.20 -6.35 9.99
N ASN A 152 4.33 -7.50 10.65
CA ASN A 152 3.55 -7.85 11.83
C ASN A 152 3.80 -6.86 12.97
N TYR A 153 5.06 -6.47 13.21
CA TYR A 153 5.41 -5.47 14.21
C TYR A 153 4.86 -4.08 13.85
N LEU A 154 4.93 -3.65 12.59
CA LEU A 154 4.33 -2.37 12.22
C LEU A 154 2.80 -2.40 12.27
N PHE A 155 2.16 -3.52 11.93
CA PHE A 155 0.71 -3.69 12.09
C PHE A 155 0.30 -3.53 13.56
N ASP A 156 1.01 -4.15 14.50
CA ASP A 156 0.73 -4.04 15.93
C ASP A 156 1.04 -2.63 16.46
N PHE A 157 2.13 -2.00 16.04
CA PHE A 157 2.39 -0.59 16.39
C PHE A 157 1.23 0.32 15.96
N LEU A 158 0.64 0.09 14.81
CA LEU A 158 -0.49 0.86 14.29
C LEU A 158 -1.80 0.52 15.00
N GLY A 159 -2.08 -0.76 15.16
CA GLY A 159 -3.39 -1.27 15.51
C GLY A 159 -4.33 -1.35 14.31
N ARG A 160 -5.14 -2.40 14.27
CA ARG A 160 -6.03 -2.71 13.12
C ARG A 160 -7.02 -1.58 12.81
N ASP A 161 -7.57 -0.96 13.84
CA ASP A 161 -8.57 0.09 13.67
C ASP A 161 -7.96 1.34 13.05
N TYR A 162 -6.82 1.81 13.56
CA TYR A 162 -6.11 2.95 12.99
C TYR A 162 -5.80 2.74 11.52
N ILE A 163 -5.31 1.56 11.14
CA ILE A 163 -5.01 1.22 9.73
C ILE A 163 -6.23 1.43 8.85
N ASN A 164 -7.35 0.80 9.22
CA ASN A 164 -8.55 0.81 8.38
C ASN A 164 -9.25 2.18 8.37
N MET A 165 -9.28 2.89 9.50
CA MET A 165 -9.86 4.24 9.61
C MET A 165 -9.06 5.24 8.76
N GLU A 166 -7.73 5.23 8.84
CA GLU A 166 -6.89 6.16 8.09
C GLU A 166 -6.94 5.93 6.58
N LEU A 167 -7.05 4.69 6.13
CA LEU A 167 -7.25 4.38 4.71
C LEU A 167 -8.63 4.82 4.21
N THR A 168 -9.68 4.55 4.99
CA THR A 168 -11.05 4.97 4.68
C THR A 168 -11.19 6.49 4.62
N LYS A 169 -10.58 7.20 5.58
CA LYS A 169 -10.58 8.68 5.63
C LYS A 169 -10.02 9.32 4.35
N ARG A 170 -9.11 8.63 3.66
CA ARG A 170 -8.50 9.06 2.38
C ARG A 170 -9.23 8.58 1.14
N GLY A 171 -10.44 8.05 1.29
CA GLY A 171 -11.24 7.53 0.18
C GLY A 171 -10.76 6.18 -0.37
N LEU A 172 -9.84 5.48 0.32
CA LEU A 172 -9.32 4.19 -0.10
C LEU A 172 -10.24 3.03 0.34
N ASN A 173 -11.55 3.16 0.03
CA ASN A 173 -12.63 2.34 0.57
C ASN A 173 -12.63 0.88 0.10
N HIS A 174 -11.92 0.56 -0.99
CA HIS A 174 -11.74 -0.81 -1.47
C HIS A 174 -10.50 -1.48 -0.86
N THR A 175 -10.16 -1.08 0.38
CA THR A 175 -9.06 -1.62 1.17
C THR A 175 -9.56 -2.01 2.54
N GLN A 176 -9.24 -3.23 2.97
CA GLN A 176 -9.43 -3.68 4.36
C GLN A 176 -8.23 -4.54 4.77
N VAL A 177 -7.65 -4.23 5.93
CA VAL A 177 -6.52 -4.95 6.48
C VAL A 177 -7.00 -5.70 7.73
N TYR A 178 -7.12 -7.01 7.60
CA TYR A 178 -7.69 -7.88 8.62
C TYR A 178 -6.66 -8.47 9.55
N HIS A 179 -5.49 -8.86 9.02
CA HIS A 179 -4.61 -9.78 9.72
C HIS A 179 -3.13 -9.56 9.44
N LYS A 180 -2.32 -10.00 10.39
CA LYS A 180 -0.88 -10.20 10.29
C LYS A 180 -0.53 -11.41 9.42
N PHE A 181 0.73 -11.50 8.98
CA PHE A 181 1.27 -12.68 8.28
C PHE A 181 1.89 -13.66 9.27
N LEU A 182 1.15 -14.01 10.30
CA LEU A 182 1.53 -14.99 11.31
C LEU A 182 0.32 -15.89 11.58
N PHE A 183 0.50 -17.20 11.44
CA PHE A 183 -0.56 -18.16 11.74
C PHE A 183 -0.91 -18.13 13.22
N GLY A 184 -2.20 -18.12 13.54
CA GLY A 184 -2.69 -18.06 14.93
C GLY A 184 -2.47 -16.72 15.63
N ALA A 185 -1.99 -15.67 14.92
CA ALA A 185 -1.81 -14.35 15.51
C ALA A 185 -3.12 -13.74 16.01
N ASP A 186 -3.06 -13.10 17.17
CA ASP A 186 -4.14 -12.20 17.61
C ASP A 186 -4.13 -10.94 16.72
N ASN A 187 -5.17 -10.79 15.89
CA ASN A 187 -5.33 -9.64 14.99
C ASN A 187 -6.20 -8.54 15.61
N VAL A 188 -6.67 -8.72 16.83
CA VAL A 188 -7.54 -7.80 17.57
C VAL A 188 -6.75 -7.05 18.64
N ASN A 189 -5.91 -7.75 19.39
CA ASN A 189 -5.03 -7.16 20.37
C ASN A 189 -3.61 -7.03 19.82
N THR A 190 -2.92 -5.96 20.21
CA THR A 190 -1.52 -5.73 19.85
C THR A 190 -0.61 -6.01 21.04
N TRP A 191 0.67 -6.15 20.77
CA TRP A 191 1.70 -6.09 21.78
C TRP A 191 1.94 -4.66 22.28
N GLU A 192 2.74 -4.51 23.33
CA GLU A 192 3.17 -3.23 23.90
C GLU A 192 4.51 -2.79 23.28
N TYR A 193 4.69 -1.48 23.12
CA TYR A 193 5.88 -0.87 22.51
C TYR A 193 6.52 0.12 23.48
N THR A 194 7.79 -0.09 23.83
CA THR A 194 8.53 0.83 24.69
C THR A 194 9.74 1.38 23.94
N PHE A 195 9.72 2.69 23.69
CA PHE A 195 10.78 3.43 23.01
C PHE A 195 11.75 4.00 24.04
N LEU A 196 13.05 3.83 23.77
CA LEU A 196 14.13 4.16 24.70
C LEU A 196 15.10 5.19 24.12
N ASP A 197 15.65 6.04 24.96
CA ASP A 197 16.80 6.87 24.60
C ASP A 197 18.11 6.06 24.63
N LYS A 198 19.26 6.74 24.40
CA LYS A 198 20.59 6.15 24.44
C LYS A 198 20.99 5.64 25.83
N ASP A 199 20.41 6.21 26.88
CA ASP A 199 20.69 5.91 28.28
C ASP A 199 19.66 4.93 28.87
N GLN A 200 18.83 4.31 28.02
CA GLN A 200 17.76 3.35 28.33
C GLN A 200 16.60 3.96 29.13
N ASN A 201 16.44 5.29 29.14
CA ASN A 201 15.23 5.91 29.70
C ASN A 201 14.07 5.77 28.75
N VAL A 202 12.86 5.57 29.29
CA VAL A 202 11.64 5.47 28.48
C VAL A 202 11.25 6.84 27.94
N LEU A 203 11.24 6.97 26.61
CA LEU A 203 10.76 8.16 25.89
C LEU A 203 9.26 8.08 25.62
N TYR A 204 8.77 6.91 25.30
CA TYR A 204 7.36 6.67 25.00
C TYR A 204 7.03 5.19 25.24
N HIS A 205 5.86 4.97 25.83
CA HIS A 205 5.28 3.65 26.00
C HIS A 205 3.88 3.62 25.36
N GLN A 206 3.65 2.65 24.49
CA GLN A 206 2.34 2.34 23.95
C GLN A 206 1.85 1.03 24.52
N SER A 207 0.80 1.11 25.35
CA SER A 207 0.12 -0.09 25.83
C SER A 207 -0.55 -0.86 24.70
N SER A 208 -0.88 -2.11 24.95
CA SER A 208 -1.64 -2.95 24.03
C SER A 208 -2.92 -2.23 23.58
N LEU A 209 -3.16 -2.21 22.26
CA LEU A 209 -4.37 -1.69 21.64
C LEU A 209 -5.36 -2.84 21.42
N HIS A 210 -6.64 -2.56 21.63
CA HIS A 210 -7.73 -3.46 21.29
C HIS A 210 -8.52 -2.91 20.10
N ALA A 211 -8.77 -3.73 19.09
CA ALA A 211 -9.53 -3.32 17.93
C ALA A 211 -11.04 -3.49 18.20
N GLU A 212 -11.78 -2.40 18.10
CA GLU A 212 -13.23 -2.34 18.29
C GLU A 212 -13.98 -2.25 16.96
N LEU A 213 -13.30 -1.82 15.88
CA LEU A 213 -13.89 -1.70 14.55
C LEU A 213 -14.29 -3.06 14.00
N GLU A 214 -15.59 -3.26 13.81
CA GLU A 214 -16.10 -4.44 13.12
C GLU A 214 -15.84 -4.34 11.62
N LEU A 215 -14.89 -5.14 11.13
CA LEU A 215 -14.61 -5.23 9.71
C LEU A 215 -15.63 -6.14 9.02
N LYS A 216 -16.27 -5.62 7.98
CA LYS A 216 -17.27 -6.40 7.21
C LYS A 216 -16.58 -7.49 6.40
N PRO A 217 -17.07 -8.75 6.45
CA PRO A 217 -16.54 -9.81 5.60
C PRO A 217 -16.56 -9.44 4.11
N ASN A 218 -15.57 -9.90 3.36
CA ASN A 218 -15.49 -9.70 1.92
C ASN A 218 -16.62 -10.47 1.20
N LYS A 219 -17.72 -9.79 0.88
CA LYS A 219 -18.83 -10.35 0.08
C LYS A 219 -18.63 -10.03 -1.40
N LEU A 220 -17.50 -10.46 -1.97
CA LEU A 220 -17.09 -10.16 -3.33
C LEU A 220 -17.02 -11.44 -4.17
N LYS A 221 -17.17 -11.31 -5.50
CA LYS A 221 -16.95 -12.42 -6.43
C LYS A 221 -15.52 -12.93 -6.29
N GLY A 222 -15.34 -14.25 -6.23
CA GLY A 222 -14.01 -14.88 -6.19
C GLY A 222 -13.34 -14.89 -4.80
N VAL A 223 -14.09 -14.77 -3.70
CA VAL A 223 -13.58 -14.98 -2.33
C VAL A 223 -13.24 -16.45 -2.02
N LEU A 224 -13.69 -17.39 -2.84
CA LEU A 224 -13.31 -18.79 -2.77
C LEU A 224 -12.17 -19.03 -3.77
N LYS A 225 -11.00 -19.44 -3.28
CA LYS A 225 -9.79 -19.61 -4.09
C LYS A 225 -9.28 -21.06 -4.09
N GLY A 226 -8.82 -21.49 -5.26
CA GLY A 226 -8.23 -22.81 -5.45
C GLY A 226 -9.24 -23.96 -5.41
N LYS A 227 -8.74 -25.19 -5.58
CA LYS A 227 -9.49 -26.45 -5.43
C LYS A 227 -9.25 -27.08 -4.06
N GLY A 228 -8.10 -26.77 -3.47
CA GLY A 228 -7.67 -27.21 -2.14
C GLY A 228 -6.56 -26.32 -1.61
N TYR A 229 -6.23 -26.49 -0.34
CA TYR A 229 -5.12 -25.80 0.32
C TYR A 229 -4.51 -26.67 1.42
N ASN A 230 -3.25 -26.43 1.75
CA ASN A 230 -2.60 -27.08 2.89
C ASN A 230 -2.88 -26.28 4.17
N SER A 231 -3.28 -26.98 5.21
CA SER A 231 -3.44 -26.45 6.54
C SER A 231 -2.71 -27.36 7.53
N LEU A 232 -1.64 -26.86 8.15
CA LEU A 232 -0.81 -27.65 9.08
C LEU A 232 -0.41 -29.02 8.48
N ASP A 233 0.14 -29.00 7.26
CA ASP A 233 0.57 -30.17 6.49
C ASP A 233 -0.56 -31.15 6.09
N VAL A 234 -1.82 -30.79 6.33
CA VAL A 234 -2.99 -31.56 5.89
C VAL A 234 -3.61 -30.92 4.65
N LEU A 235 -3.77 -31.70 3.58
CA LEU A 235 -4.48 -31.25 2.39
C LEU A 235 -5.98 -31.20 2.64
N VAL A 236 -6.52 -30.00 2.55
CA VAL A 236 -7.96 -29.73 2.62
C VAL A 236 -8.52 -29.60 1.21
N ASN A 237 -9.30 -30.61 0.75
CA ASN A 237 -9.85 -30.70 -0.61
C ASN A 237 -11.12 -29.82 -0.78
N LYS A 238 -11.02 -28.53 -0.50
CA LYS A 238 -12.06 -27.53 -0.75
C LYS A 238 -11.43 -26.15 -0.97
N PRO A 239 -12.08 -25.22 -1.69
CA PRO A 239 -11.57 -23.86 -1.83
C PRO A 239 -11.29 -23.20 -0.49
N MET A 240 -10.22 -22.42 -0.43
CA MET A 240 -9.94 -21.57 0.73
C MET A 240 -10.85 -20.35 0.71
N ILE A 241 -11.39 -19.98 1.89
CA ILE A 241 -12.31 -18.85 2.06
C ILE A 241 -11.51 -17.61 2.42
N PHE A 242 -11.71 -16.50 1.66
CA PHE A 242 -11.01 -15.23 1.84
C PHE A 242 -11.92 -14.10 2.37
N GLU A 243 -13.06 -14.43 2.94
CA GLU A 243 -14.00 -13.44 3.47
C GLU A 243 -13.39 -12.54 4.55
N GLN A 244 -12.52 -13.09 5.41
CA GLN A 244 -11.81 -12.38 6.48
C GLN A 244 -10.32 -12.27 6.21
N LYS A 245 -9.95 -12.01 4.96
CA LYS A 245 -8.56 -11.81 4.54
C LYS A 245 -8.34 -10.39 4.04
N ASN A 246 -7.08 -9.95 4.06
CA ASN A 246 -6.69 -8.64 3.57
C ASN A 246 -7.22 -8.41 2.14
N ARG A 247 -7.64 -7.19 1.86
CA ARG A 247 -8.13 -6.75 0.56
C ARG A 247 -7.56 -5.38 0.22
N ILE A 248 -7.17 -5.21 -1.01
CA ILE A 248 -6.85 -3.91 -1.61
C ILE A 248 -7.15 -3.96 -3.10
N SER A 249 -7.91 -3.01 -3.64
CA SER A 249 -8.10 -2.91 -5.09
C SER A 249 -6.84 -2.36 -5.76
N ILE A 250 -6.65 -2.68 -7.05
CA ILE A 250 -5.52 -2.15 -7.81
C ILE A 250 -5.56 -0.61 -7.90
N ARG A 251 -6.76 0.00 -7.99
CA ARG A 251 -6.93 1.45 -7.95
C ARG A 251 -6.52 2.04 -6.61
N ASN A 252 -6.87 1.40 -5.50
CA ASN A 252 -6.46 1.89 -4.18
C ASN A 252 -4.96 1.72 -3.95
N LEU A 253 -4.37 0.61 -4.41
CA LEU A 253 -2.93 0.40 -4.32
C LEU A 253 -2.16 1.45 -5.13
N GLN A 254 -2.59 1.72 -6.37
CA GLN A 254 -2.03 2.79 -7.20
C GLN A 254 -2.25 4.16 -6.57
N GLY A 255 -3.45 4.42 -6.02
CA GLY A 255 -3.77 5.68 -5.35
C GLY A 255 -2.89 5.96 -4.13
N ILE A 256 -2.47 4.92 -3.39
CA ILE A 256 -1.47 5.04 -2.31
C ILE A 256 -0.12 5.44 -2.91
N LEU A 257 0.32 4.75 -3.98
CA LEU A 257 1.59 5.03 -4.65
C LEU A 257 1.62 6.46 -5.21
N GLN A 258 0.54 6.92 -5.85
CA GLN A 258 0.41 8.27 -6.38
C GLN A 258 0.58 9.33 -5.28
N ARG A 259 -0.01 9.12 -4.08
CA ARG A 259 0.12 10.01 -2.91
C ARG A 259 1.54 10.06 -2.35
N ILE A 260 2.34 9.00 -2.54
CA ILE A 260 3.75 8.99 -2.12
C ILE A 260 4.64 9.71 -3.14
N ILE A 261 4.36 9.54 -4.42
CA ILE A 261 5.21 10.09 -5.50
C ILE A 261 4.86 11.55 -5.81
N PHE A 262 3.57 11.89 -5.80
CA PHE A 262 3.02 13.19 -6.17
C PHE A 262 2.07 13.72 -5.07
N PRO A 263 2.51 13.94 -3.83
CA PRO A 263 1.62 14.33 -2.74
C PRO A 263 0.86 15.61 -3.05
N ASP A 264 1.52 16.60 -3.66
CA ASP A 264 1.02 17.98 -3.84
C ASP A 264 -0.22 18.08 -4.75
N ILE A 265 -0.55 17.03 -5.54
CA ILE A 265 -1.74 17.02 -6.38
C ILE A 265 -3.01 16.56 -5.65
N PHE A 266 -2.86 16.07 -4.43
CA PHE A 266 -3.97 15.63 -3.58
C PHE A 266 -4.33 16.70 -2.56
N SER A 267 -5.61 16.78 -2.21
CA SER A 267 -6.05 17.65 -1.11
C SER A 267 -5.43 17.22 0.23
N ASN A 268 -5.30 18.14 1.17
CA ASN A 268 -4.75 17.85 2.50
C ASN A 268 -5.46 16.68 3.20
N GLN A 269 -6.74 16.46 2.92
CA GLN A 269 -7.51 15.35 3.50
C GLN A 269 -7.12 14.00 2.88
N GLU A 270 -6.71 14.00 1.62
CA GLU A 270 -6.32 12.78 0.90
C GLU A 270 -4.85 12.43 1.07
N GLN A 271 -4.01 13.42 1.38
CA GLN A 271 -2.59 13.20 1.65
C GLN A 271 -2.40 12.37 2.93
N PHE A 272 -1.26 11.66 3.01
CA PHE A 272 -0.76 11.15 4.28
C PHE A 272 -0.03 12.26 5.02
N ASP A 273 -0.16 12.30 6.34
CA ASP A 273 0.55 13.28 7.18
C ASP A 273 2.03 12.89 7.31
N LEU A 274 2.79 13.19 6.28
CA LEU A 274 4.21 12.86 6.12
C LEU A 274 5.03 14.14 5.93
N THR A 275 6.26 14.12 6.46
CA THR A 275 7.26 15.16 6.18
C THR A 275 7.93 14.92 4.82
N ASP A 276 8.62 15.94 4.30
CA ASP A 276 9.45 15.81 3.09
C ASP A 276 10.52 14.71 3.23
N GLU A 277 11.07 14.56 4.44
CA GLU A 277 12.05 13.51 4.77
C GLU A 277 11.41 12.13 4.70
N ASP A 278 10.16 11.96 5.16
CA ASP A 278 9.43 10.70 5.06
C ASP A 278 9.16 10.32 3.59
N TYR A 279 8.72 11.29 2.77
CA TYR A 279 8.54 11.07 1.33
C TYR A 279 9.85 10.68 0.64
N LYS A 280 10.97 11.36 0.97
CA LYS A 280 12.31 11.00 0.46
C LYS A 280 12.73 9.61 0.92
N PHE A 281 12.48 9.28 2.18
CA PHE A 281 12.78 7.97 2.76
C PHE A 281 12.00 6.86 2.05
N LEU A 282 10.69 6.99 1.90
CA LEU A 282 9.83 6.02 1.21
C LEU A 282 10.31 5.81 -0.24
N ARG A 283 10.43 6.89 -1.03
CA ARG A 283 10.88 6.83 -2.43
C ARG A 283 12.24 6.15 -2.57
N LYS A 284 13.17 6.48 -1.68
CA LYS A 284 14.51 5.87 -1.65
C LYS A 284 14.43 4.36 -1.43
N TRP A 285 13.68 3.89 -0.43
CA TRP A 285 13.68 2.47 -0.07
C TRP A 285 12.79 1.60 -0.94
N MET A 286 11.75 2.18 -1.52
CA MET A 286 10.91 1.52 -2.53
C MET A 286 11.65 1.26 -3.86
N SER A 287 12.72 2.00 -4.15
CA SER A 287 13.50 1.88 -5.38
C SER A 287 14.81 1.10 -5.22
N ARG A 288 15.13 0.58 -4.03
CA ARG A 288 16.38 -0.13 -3.76
C ARG A 288 16.24 -1.64 -3.79
N THR A 289 17.33 -2.29 -4.17
CA THR A 289 17.54 -3.73 -4.03
C THR A 289 18.36 -4.04 -2.77
N THR A 290 18.44 -5.31 -2.39
CA THR A 290 19.26 -5.77 -1.26
C THR A 290 20.73 -5.45 -1.45
N LEU A 291 21.25 -5.50 -2.68
CA LEU A 291 22.64 -5.18 -3.02
C LEU A 291 23.01 -3.71 -2.75
N GLU A 292 22.03 -2.83 -2.64
CA GLU A 292 22.22 -1.40 -2.40
C GLU A 292 22.02 -1.03 -0.93
N SER A 293 21.89 -2.01 -0.04
CA SER A 293 21.66 -1.81 1.39
C SER A 293 22.75 -2.44 2.24
N ASN A 294 23.35 -1.64 3.12
CA ASN A 294 24.27 -2.11 4.17
C ASN A 294 23.60 -2.16 5.55
N ASN A 295 22.31 -1.73 5.64
CA ASN A 295 21.55 -1.72 6.88
C ASN A 295 20.04 -1.58 6.56
N PRO A 296 19.25 -2.65 6.48
CA PRO A 296 19.63 -4.06 6.71
C PRO A 296 20.71 -4.57 5.77
N ASN A 297 21.49 -5.53 6.26
CA ASN A 297 22.47 -6.26 5.46
C ASN A 297 21.92 -7.68 5.20
N TYR A 298 21.88 -8.08 3.92
CA TYR A 298 21.39 -9.37 3.45
C TYR A 298 22.42 -10.06 2.57
#